data_110239410ed7b1f2f5f1bb3c2ff02227
#
_entry.id   110239410ed7b1f2f5f1bb3c2ff02227
#
_cell.length_a   1.000
_cell.length_b   1.000
_cell.length_c   1.000
_cell.angle_alpha   90.00
_cell.angle_beta   90.00
_cell.angle_gamma   90.00
#
_symmetry.space_group_name_H-M   'P 1'
#
loop_
_entity.id
_entity.type
_entity.pdbx_description
1 polymer ?
#
loop_
_entity_poly.entity_id
_entity_poly.type
_entity_poly.pdbx_seq_one_letter_code
_entity_poly.pdbx_strand_id
1 'polypeptide(L)'
;MTEKEIIEAIQKIENEQERRKKLPINNYNTGEKKHLKQIAFHKCLKRNRWVFGGNRSGKTECGAVEAIYMARGIHPYRKNRKDVFGWVVSLSREVQRDVAQSKIMKYLPKEWISEIIMSSGRKDCPENGIIDQIKIKNVFGGISTIGFKSCDQGREKFQGSSLDFVWFDEEPPEDIYRECKMRVIDKCGDIFGTMTPLKGLTFVYDEIFLNSGNSPEVWYEFAEWADNPFLSGREITDLSSSMSKEELDSRRYGRFSASSGLVYPEFDENIHVVEPFVPPYEWQCNISIDPGLNNPLSAHWYYVDYDDNVYVVAEHFEAGKDVEYHSRRIKEISDEIGWRRDGDGRIRALIDSAANQKTLAALKSVTELFCEHGILVNPNVNKDLFSGIARVKEYLKNKRIFIFRNCVNLIRELKRYRWSEGDVPKKTDDHCLDELRYFIMSRPRVKQPQPQMTAVQKDKARLARKISKSRRVAAR
;
A
#
# COMPACT_ATOMS: atom_id res chain seq x y z
N MET A 1 -13.44 -67.44 5.86
CA MET A 1 -14.34 -66.47 5.18
C MET A 1 -15.19 -67.27 4.21
N THR A 2 -16.48 -67.11 4.29
CA THR A 2 -17.43 -67.67 3.34
C THR A 2 -17.41 -66.85 2.04
N GLU A 3 -17.84 -67.48 0.92
CA GLU A 3 -17.90 -66.81 -0.38
C GLU A 3 -18.71 -65.49 -0.30
N LYS A 4 -19.75 -65.46 0.48
CA LYS A 4 -20.58 -64.28 0.75
C LYS A 4 -19.80 -63.16 1.48
N GLU A 5 -19.01 -63.49 2.48
CA GLU A 5 -18.14 -62.53 3.20
C GLU A 5 -17.06 -61.93 2.27
N ILE A 6 -16.54 -62.71 1.30
CA ILE A 6 -15.58 -62.26 0.30
C ILE A 6 -16.26 -61.26 -0.64
N ILE A 7 -17.44 -61.56 -1.16
CA ILE A 7 -18.20 -60.68 -2.07
C ILE A 7 -18.57 -59.36 -1.34
N GLU A 8 -19.03 -59.41 -0.11
CA GLU A 8 -19.31 -58.20 0.66
C GLU A 8 -18.05 -57.35 0.92
N ALA A 9 -16.89 -57.99 1.16
CA ALA A 9 -15.63 -57.29 1.34
C ALA A 9 -15.16 -56.62 0.03
N ILE A 10 -15.29 -57.31 -1.12
CA ILE A 10 -14.97 -56.76 -2.46
C ILE A 10 -15.85 -55.55 -2.76
N GLN A 11 -17.17 -55.64 -2.58
CA GLN A 11 -18.11 -54.53 -2.75
C GLN A 11 -17.79 -53.31 -1.86
N LYS A 12 -17.40 -53.55 -0.61
CA LYS A 12 -16.97 -52.48 0.30
C LYS A 12 -15.68 -51.80 -0.21
N ILE A 13 -14.73 -52.57 -0.72
CA ILE A 13 -13.47 -52.04 -1.30
C ILE A 13 -13.77 -51.22 -2.54
N GLU A 14 -14.59 -51.70 -3.45
CA GLU A 14 -15.00 -51.01 -4.67
C GLU A 14 -15.71 -49.70 -4.38
N ASN A 15 -16.71 -49.74 -3.48
CA ASN A 15 -17.42 -48.54 -3.03
C ASN A 15 -16.50 -47.51 -2.37
N GLU A 16 -15.53 -47.94 -1.57
CA GLU A 16 -14.55 -47.09 -0.94
C GLU A 16 -13.56 -46.50 -1.99
N GLN A 17 -13.14 -47.28 -3.00
CA GLN A 17 -12.30 -46.79 -4.09
C GLN A 17 -13.03 -45.72 -4.91
N GLU A 18 -14.32 -45.94 -5.24
CA GLU A 18 -15.13 -44.95 -5.94
C GLU A 18 -15.33 -43.67 -5.12
N ARG A 19 -15.56 -43.82 -3.81
CA ARG A 19 -15.68 -42.69 -2.88
C ARG A 19 -14.39 -41.90 -2.86
N ARG A 20 -13.23 -42.56 -2.77
CA ARG A 20 -11.91 -41.90 -2.79
C ARG A 20 -11.62 -41.18 -4.09
N LYS A 21 -12.03 -41.74 -5.24
CA LYS A 21 -11.93 -41.10 -6.55
C LYS A 21 -12.71 -39.78 -6.62
N LYS A 22 -13.79 -39.64 -5.85
CA LYS A 22 -14.65 -38.43 -5.81
C LYS A 22 -14.11 -37.35 -4.87
N LEU A 23 -13.10 -37.62 -4.02
CA LEU A 23 -12.54 -36.63 -3.11
C LEU A 23 -11.85 -35.50 -3.89
N PRO A 24 -12.12 -34.20 -3.57
CA PRO A 24 -11.53 -33.06 -4.27
C PRO A 24 -10.00 -33.11 -4.31
N ILE A 25 -9.34 -33.53 -3.23
CA ILE A 25 -7.88 -33.61 -3.14
C ILE A 25 -7.27 -34.60 -4.17
N ASN A 26 -7.99 -35.70 -4.45
CA ASN A 26 -7.53 -36.72 -5.39
C ASN A 26 -7.75 -36.29 -6.86
N ASN A 27 -8.64 -35.34 -7.09
CA ASN A 27 -8.93 -34.76 -8.40
C ASN A 27 -8.17 -33.44 -8.65
N TYR A 28 -7.38 -32.99 -7.69
CA TYR A 28 -6.61 -31.77 -7.82
C TYR A 28 -5.50 -31.94 -8.85
N ASN A 29 -5.51 -31.10 -9.88
CA ASN A 29 -4.54 -31.13 -11.02
C ASN A 29 -4.43 -32.50 -11.71
N THR A 30 -5.51 -33.25 -11.79
CA THR A 30 -5.60 -34.50 -12.55
C THR A 30 -6.42 -34.30 -13.83
N GLY A 31 -6.38 -35.27 -14.75
CA GLY A 31 -7.14 -35.21 -15.99
C GLY A 31 -6.52 -34.27 -17.04
N GLU A 32 -7.33 -33.77 -17.98
CA GLU A 32 -6.90 -32.91 -19.08
C GLU A 32 -6.62 -31.47 -18.67
N LYS A 33 -7.44 -30.92 -17.78
CA LYS A 33 -7.30 -29.54 -17.30
C LYS A 33 -6.37 -29.48 -16.09
N LYS A 34 -5.09 -29.23 -16.34
CA LYS A 34 -4.06 -29.13 -15.28
C LYS A 34 -3.52 -27.70 -15.20
N HIS A 35 -3.39 -27.19 -14.01
CA HIS A 35 -2.76 -25.92 -13.74
C HIS A 35 -1.26 -26.11 -13.57
N LEU A 36 -0.48 -25.87 -14.64
CA LEU A 36 0.96 -26.20 -14.68
C LEU A 36 1.78 -25.43 -13.64
N LYS A 37 1.40 -24.19 -13.32
CA LYS A 37 2.11 -23.37 -12.32
C LYS A 37 1.93 -23.91 -10.89
N GLN A 38 0.75 -24.43 -10.55
CA GLN A 38 0.53 -25.12 -9.27
C GLN A 38 1.37 -26.41 -9.19
N ILE A 39 1.45 -27.19 -10.28
CA ILE A 39 2.31 -28.39 -10.33
C ILE A 39 3.78 -28.01 -10.16
N ALA A 40 4.26 -26.95 -10.81
CA ALA A 40 5.63 -26.46 -10.67
C ALA A 40 5.95 -26.06 -9.23
N PHE A 41 5.02 -25.38 -8.55
CA PHE A 41 5.14 -25.02 -7.15
C PHE A 41 5.29 -26.25 -6.24
N HIS A 42 4.43 -27.26 -6.40
CA HIS A 42 4.52 -28.49 -5.58
C HIS A 42 5.80 -29.29 -5.86
N LYS A 43 6.33 -29.25 -7.07
CA LYS A 43 7.59 -29.91 -7.45
C LYS A 43 8.84 -29.19 -6.91
N CYS A 44 8.71 -27.92 -6.59
CA CYS A 44 9.83 -27.12 -6.10
C CYS A 44 10.28 -27.59 -4.71
N LEU A 45 11.56 -27.93 -4.56
CA LEU A 45 12.14 -28.41 -3.30
C LEU A 45 12.72 -27.30 -2.44
N LYS A 46 12.72 -26.06 -2.93
CA LYS A 46 13.19 -24.90 -2.14
C LYS A 46 12.33 -24.69 -0.90
N ARG A 47 12.93 -24.19 0.17
CA ARG A 47 12.23 -24.02 1.45
C ARG A 47 11.41 -22.72 1.52
N ASN A 48 11.78 -21.70 0.76
CA ASN A 48 11.07 -20.43 0.71
C ASN A 48 10.51 -20.23 -0.71
N ARG A 49 9.21 -20.46 -0.89
CA ARG A 49 8.55 -20.56 -2.20
C ARG A 49 7.35 -19.64 -2.30
N TRP A 50 7.25 -18.89 -3.38
CA TRP A 50 6.17 -17.94 -3.56
C TRP A 50 5.47 -18.08 -4.92
N VAL A 51 4.15 -17.96 -4.91
CA VAL A 51 3.33 -17.81 -6.11
C VAL A 51 2.80 -16.39 -6.15
N PHE A 52 3.30 -15.62 -7.09
CA PHE A 52 2.79 -14.29 -7.41
C PHE A 52 1.74 -14.43 -8.49
N GLY A 53 0.50 -14.10 -8.17
CA GLY A 53 -0.58 -14.34 -9.12
C GLY A 53 -1.70 -13.34 -9.02
N GLY A 54 -2.35 -13.11 -10.14
CA GLY A 54 -3.55 -12.31 -10.19
C GLY A 54 -4.71 -12.91 -9.39
N ASN A 55 -5.72 -12.12 -9.13
CA ASN A 55 -6.96 -12.60 -8.51
C ASN A 55 -7.55 -13.73 -9.37
N ARG A 56 -8.02 -14.82 -8.74
CA ARG A 56 -8.57 -16.01 -9.41
C ARG A 56 -7.56 -16.83 -10.24
N SER A 57 -6.26 -16.59 -10.12
CA SER A 57 -5.22 -17.41 -10.74
C SER A 57 -5.08 -18.82 -10.13
N GLY A 58 -5.81 -19.15 -9.06
CA GLY A 58 -5.72 -20.44 -8.37
C GLY A 58 -4.62 -20.54 -7.31
N LYS A 59 -3.95 -19.43 -6.96
CA LYS A 59 -2.84 -19.40 -6.00
C LYS A 59 -3.22 -19.90 -4.60
N THR A 60 -4.35 -19.43 -4.03
CA THR A 60 -4.80 -19.84 -2.69
C THR A 60 -5.18 -21.34 -2.65
N GLU A 61 -5.74 -21.90 -3.73
CA GLU A 61 -5.98 -23.34 -3.82
C GLU A 61 -4.68 -24.14 -3.78
N CYS A 62 -3.63 -23.61 -4.45
CA CYS A 62 -2.30 -24.20 -4.42
C CYS A 62 -1.75 -24.25 -2.98
N GLY A 63 -1.80 -23.14 -2.25
CA GLY A 63 -1.36 -23.06 -0.85
C GLY A 63 -2.13 -24.00 0.09
N ALA A 64 -3.45 -24.07 -0.08
CA ALA A 64 -4.31 -24.96 0.72
C ALA A 64 -3.95 -26.44 0.51
N VAL A 65 -3.77 -26.86 -0.73
CA VAL A 65 -3.40 -28.25 -1.05
C VAL A 65 -1.98 -28.57 -0.57
N GLU A 66 -1.03 -27.64 -0.70
CA GLU A 66 0.32 -27.80 -0.15
C GLU A 66 0.29 -28.04 1.37
N ALA A 67 -0.46 -27.21 2.11
CA ALA A 67 -0.61 -27.38 3.56
C ALA A 67 -1.22 -28.72 3.94
N ILE A 68 -2.23 -29.20 3.19
CA ILE A 68 -2.86 -30.50 3.40
C ILE A 68 -1.88 -31.63 3.08
N TYR A 69 -1.14 -31.57 1.98
CA TYR A 69 -0.15 -32.59 1.61
C TYR A 69 0.92 -32.73 2.71
N MET A 70 1.44 -31.62 3.21
CA MET A 70 2.43 -31.62 4.29
C MET A 70 1.85 -32.18 5.60
N ALA A 71 0.68 -31.70 6.02
CA ALA A 71 0.06 -32.12 7.29
C ALA A 71 -0.40 -33.60 7.27
N ARG A 72 -0.94 -34.07 6.16
CA ARG A 72 -1.37 -35.46 6.00
C ARG A 72 -0.18 -36.43 5.84
N GLY A 73 0.98 -35.93 5.38
CA GLY A 73 2.16 -36.74 5.06
C GLY A 73 2.02 -37.49 3.73
N ILE A 74 1.40 -36.86 2.74
CA ILE A 74 1.16 -37.44 1.40
C ILE A 74 1.71 -36.57 0.27
N HIS A 75 2.67 -35.73 0.58
CA HIS A 75 3.24 -34.84 -0.43
C HIS A 75 3.95 -35.66 -1.54
N PRO A 76 3.57 -35.46 -2.82
CA PRO A 76 4.04 -36.35 -3.91
C PRO A 76 5.53 -36.13 -4.29
N TYR A 77 6.10 -34.97 -3.92
CA TYR A 77 7.45 -34.61 -4.38
C TYR A 77 8.45 -34.34 -3.24
N ARG A 78 7.99 -34.19 -1.99
CA ARG A 78 8.83 -33.81 -0.84
C ARG A 78 8.88 -34.94 0.19
N LYS A 79 9.90 -34.92 1.03
CA LYS A 79 10.01 -35.85 2.16
C LYS A 79 8.85 -35.61 3.15
N ASN A 80 8.00 -36.59 3.28
CA ASN A 80 6.89 -36.54 4.23
C ASN A 80 7.38 -36.72 5.67
N ARG A 81 6.73 -36.04 6.60
CA ARG A 81 7.06 -36.04 8.03
C ARG A 81 5.84 -36.48 8.83
N LYS A 82 6.11 -37.03 10.02
CA LYS A 82 5.12 -37.34 11.05
C LYS A 82 4.92 -36.13 11.95
N ASP A 83 3.69 -35.96 12.51
CA ASP A 83 3.40 -34.95 13.54
C ASP A 83 3.75 -33.52 13.12
N VAL A 84 3.36 -33.13 11.91
CA VAL A 84 3.63 -31.82 11.32
C VAL A 84 2.84 -30.74 12.04
N PHE A 85 3.49 -29.65 12.40
CA PHE A 85 2.83 -28.45 12.90
C PHE A 85 3.11 -27.25 11.97
N GLY A 86 2.07 -26.71 11.35
CA GLY A 86 2.18 -25.57 10.46
C GLY A 86 1.15 -24.49 10.74
N TRP A 87 1.46 -23.28 10.29
CA TRP A 87 0.54 -22.15 10.35
C TRP A 87 0.09 -21.71 8.96
N VAL A 88 -1.19 -21.32 8.90
CA VAL A 88 -1.81 -20.57 7.80
C VAL A 88 -2.03 -19.16 8.29
N VAL A 89 -1.43 -18.20 7.62
CA VAL A 89 -1.42 -16.79 8.03
C VAL A 89 -2.12 -15.96 6.95
N SER A 90 -3.17 -15.25 7.34
CA SER A 90 -3.91 -14.32 6.48
C SER A 90 -3.90 -12.91 7.09
N LEU A 91 -4.35 -11.90 6.34
CA LEU A 91 -4.31 -10.50 6.79
C LEU A 91 -5.27 -10.23 7.96
N SER A 92 -6.51 -10.74 7.87
CA SER A 92 -7.51 -10.65 8.96
C SER A 92 -8.21 -11.98 9.21
N ARG A 93 -8.92 -12.10 10.33
CA ARG A 93 -9.67 -13.31 10.68
C ARG A 93 -10.82 -13.59 9.72
N GLU A 94 -11.49 -12.56 9.24
CA GLU A 94 -12.58 -12.66 8.29
C GLU A 94 -12.06 -13.17 6.94
N VAL A 95 -11.00 -12.57 6.43
CA VAL A 95 -10.33 -13.02 5.18
C VAL A 95 -9.84 -14.46 5.32
N GLN A 96 -9.27 -14.83 6.47
CA GLN A 96 -8.82 -16.18 6.75
C GLN A 96 -9.97 -17.20 6.67
N ARG A 97 -11.12 -16.90 7.32
CA ARG A 97 -12.33 -17.76 7.28
C ARG A 97 -12.83 -17.94 5.85
N ASP A 98 -13.01 -16.81 5.15
CA ASP A 98 -13.72 -16.79 3.86
C ASP A 98 -12.83 -17.32 2.71
N VAL A 99 -11.51 -17.25 2.84
CA VAL A 99 -10.56 -17.61 1.79
C VAL A 99 -9.75 -18.86 2.15
N ALA A 100 -8.75 -18.76 3.00
CA ALA A 100 -7.80 -19.84 3.28
C ALA A 100 -8.45 -21.04 3.98
N GLN A 101 -9.24 -20.80 5.05
CA GLN A 101 -9.97 -21.83 5.78
C GLN A 101 -10.98 -22.54 4.87
N SER A 102 -11.76 -21.78 4.08
CA SER A 102 -12.72 -22.32 3.15
C SER A 102 -12.07 -23.25 2.12
N LYS A 103 -10.89 -22.88 1.58
CA LYS A 103 -10.15 -23.72 0.63
C LYS A 103 -9.58 -24.99 1.29
N ILE A 104 -9.05 -24.90 2.49
CA ILE A 104 -8.61 -26.10 3.24
C ILE A 104 -9.78 -27.03 3.49
N MET A 105 -10.93 -26.53 3.97
CA MET A 105 -12.10 -27.35 4.23
C MET A 105 -12.68 -27.99 2.95
N LYS A 106 -12.57 -27.33 1.80
CA LYS A 106 -12.97 -27.90 0.50
C LYS A 106 -12.13 -29.12 0.11
N TYR A 107 -10.82 -29.09 0.34
CA TYR A 107 -9.90 -30.13 -0.12
C TYR A 107 -9.57 -31.18 0.95
N LEU A 108 -9.80 -30.90 2.24
CA LEU A 108 -9.48 -31.79 3.35
C LEU A 108 -10.66 -32.74 3.63
N PRO A 109 -10.53 -34.06 3.37
CA PRO A 109 -11.58 -35.02 3.67
C PRO A 109 -11.92 -35.08 5.16
N LYS A 110 -13.22 -35.10 5.50
CA LYS A 110 -13.68 -35.10 6.91
C LYS A 110 -13.10 -36.28 7.71
N GLU A 111 -12.93 -37.43 7.11
CA GLU A 111 -12.35 -38.62 7.76
C GLU A 111 -10.88 -38.48 8.14
N TRP A 112 -10.16 -37.54 7.54
CA TRP A 112 -8.77 -37.22 7.90
C TRP A 112 -8.69 -36.31 9.11
N ILE A 113 -9.76 -35.61 9.44
CA ILE A 113 -9.84 -34.70 10.57
C ILE A 113 -9.98 -35.54 11.86
N SER A 114 -9.13 -35.26 12.83
CA SER A 114 -9.23 -35.83 14.18
C SER A 114 -10.04 -34.90 15.10
N GLU A 115 -9.77 -33.59 15.01
CA GLU A 115 -10.42 -32.58 15.83
C GLU A 115 -10.37 -31.22 15.15
N ILE A 116 -11.40 -30.40 15.36
CA ILE A 116 -11.40 -28.97 15.01
C ILE A 116 -11.55 -28.16 16.29
N ILE A 117 -10.63 -27.23 16.52
CA ILE A 117 -10.66 -26.26 17.62
C ILE A 117 -11.11 -24.92 17.05
N MET A 118 -12.23 -24.42 17.56
CA MET A 118 -12.80 -23.15 17.11
C MET A 118 -12.33 -21.99 17.95
N SER A 119 -11.96 -20.87 17.31
CA SER A 119 -11.80 -19.58 17.96
C SER A 119 -13.16 -18.90 18.20
N SER A 120 -14.08 -19.03 17.24
CA SER A 120 -15.49 -18.60 17.39
C SER A 120 -16.40 -19.47 16.53
N GLY A 121 -17.67 -19.61 16.94
CA GLY A 121 -18.64 -20.44 16.24
C GLY A 121 -18.79 -21.83 16.83
N ARG A 122 -19.54 -22.71 16.15
CA ARG A 122 -19.87 -24.07 16.59
C ARG A 122 -18.98 -25.11 15.93
N LYS A 123 -18.58 -26.16 16.65
CA LYS A 123 -17.76 -27.27 16.13
C LYS A 123 -18.45 -28.12 15.07
N ASP A 124 -19.78 -28.22 15.16
CA ASP A 124 -20.62 -28.98 14.22
C ASP A 124 -20.81 -28.26 12.87
N CYS A 125 -20.57 -26.94 12.81
CA CYS A 125 -20.71 -26.13 11.63
C CYS A 125 -19.48 -25.21 11.47
N PRO A 126 -18.25 -25.74 11.25
CA PRO A 126 -17.01 -24.98 11.26
C PRO A 126 -16.90 -24.00 10.10
N GLU A 127 -17.64 -24.22 9.01
CA GLU A 127 -17.68 -23.30 7.86
C GLU A 127 -18.31 -21.93 8.20
N ASN A 128 -19.13 -21.86 9.25
CA ASN A 128 -19.80 -20.63 9.68
C ASN A 128 -19.05 -19.91 10.83
N GLY A 129 -17.90 -20.43 11.24
CA GLY A 129 -17.10 -19.90 12.34
C GLY A 129 -15.62 -19.74 11.97
N ILE A 130 -14.86 -19.22 12.93
CA ILE A 130 -13.40 -19.06 12.78
C ILE A 130 -12.73 -20.24 13.47
N ILE A 131 -12.00 -21.01 12.70
CA ILE A 131 -11.20 -22.15 13.20
C ILE A 131 -9.87 -21.58 13.72
N ASP A 132 -9.47 -22.06 14.90
CA ASP A 132 -8.12 -21.81 15.47
C ASP A 132 -7.14 -22.89 15.02
N GLN A 133 -7.55 -24.17 15.08
CA GLN A 133 -6.69 -25.28 14.69
C GLN A 133 -7.51 -26.43 14.09
N ILE A 134 -6.91 -27.13 13.12
CA ILE A 134 -7.40 -28.43 12.63
C ILE A 134 -6.32 -29.49 12.94
N LYS A 135 -6.75 -30.54 13.66
CA LYS A 135 -5.92 -31.71 13.91
C LYS A 135 -6.19 -32.77 12.86
N ILE A 136 -5.15 -33.23 12.18
CA ILE A 136 -5.23 -34.12 11.02
C ILE A 136 -4.50 -35.42 11.33
N LYS A 137 -5.14 -36.55 11.07
CA LYS A 137 -4.53 -37.89 11.15
C LYS A 137 -3.42 -37.99 10.11
N ASN A 138 -2.18 -38.20 10.50
CA ASN A 138 -1.06 -38.37 9.59
C ASN A 138 -0.96 -39.83 9.11
N VAL A 139 -0.52 -40.07 7.86
CA VAL A 139 -0.43 -41.43 7.30
C VAL A 139 0.63 -42.29 7.98
N PHE A 140 1.65 -41.67 8.61
CA PHE A 140 2.69 -42.35 9.38
C PHE A 140 2.29 -42.62 10.87
N GLY A 141 1.01 -42.42 11.19
CA GLY A 141 0.50 -42.38 12.56
C GLY A 141 0.77 -41.02 13.22
N GLY A 142 0.10 -40.77 14.35
CA GLY A 142 0.16 -39.48 15.04
C GLY A 142 -0.80 -38.44 14.47
N ILE A 143 -0.68 -37.22 14.96
CA ILE A 143 -1.60 -36.11 14.67
C ILE A 143 -0.80 -34.89 14.27
N SER A 144 -1.00 -34.44 13.05
CA SER A 144 -0.51 -33.15 12.57
C SER A 144 -1.49 -32.02 12.88
N THR A 145 -1.00 -30.80 13.00
CA THR A 145 -1.84 -29.64 13.33
C THR A 145 -1.63 -28.52 12.29
N ILE A 146 -2.71 -28.00 11.75
CA ILE A 146 -2.73 -26.73 11.02
C ILE A 146 -3.35 -25.68 11.93
N GLY A 147 -2.56 -24.71 12.36
CA GLY A 147 -3.03 -23.56 13.14
C GLY A 147 -3.31 -22.38 12.22
N PHE A 148 -4.37 -21.65 12.51
CA PHE A 148 -4.77 -20.46 11.75
C PHE A 148 -4.39 -19.19 12.54
N LYS A 149 -3.72 -18.27 11.87
CA LYS A 149 -3.26 -16.99 12.42
C LYS A 149 -3.65 -15.86 11.49
N SER A 150 -3.88 -14.68 12.05
CA SER A 150 -4.14 -13.47 11.28
C SER A 150 -3.26 -12.32 11.72
N CYS A 151 -2.83 -11.50 10.77
CA CYS A 151 -1.88 -10.42 11.02
C CYS A 151 -2.44 -9.32 11.93
N ASP A 152 -3.76 -9.12 11.93
CA ASP A 152 -4.47 -8.18 12.81
C ASP A 152 -4.34 -8.49 14.30
N GLN A 153 -3.92 -9.70 14.66
CA GLN A 153 -3.64 -10.09 16.06
C GLN A 153 -2.32 -9.52 16.62
N GLY A 154 -1.50 -8.93 15.76
CA GLY A 154 -0.19 -8.41 16.12
C GLY A 154 0.90 -9.47 16.21
N ARG A 155 2.16 -9.01 16.09
CA ARG A 155 3.38 -9.84 16.05
C ARG A 155 3.53 -10.78 17.24
N GLU A 156 3.10 -10.36 18.45
CA GLU A 156 3.25 -11.14 19.68
C GLU A 156 2.58 -12.52 19.62
N LYS A 157 1.49 -12.64 18.83
CA LYS A 157 0.78 -13.93 18.66
C LYS A 157 1.52 -14.95 17.80
N PHE A 158 2.62 -14.55 17.18
CA PHE A 158 3.47 -15.40 16.35
C PHE A 158 4.71 -15.90 17.09
N GLN A 159 4.83 -15.67 18.39
CA GLN A 159 5.96 -16.09 19.21
C GLN A 159 5.75 -17.49 19.82
N GLY A 160 6.86 -18.16 20.20
CA GLY A 160 6.87 -19.33 21.08
C GLY A 160 6.58 -20.70 20.45
N SER A 161 6.52 -20.84 19.12
CA SER A 161 6.26 -22.12 18.46
C SER A 161 7.37 -22.51 17.50
N SER A 162 7.67 -23.83 17.39
CA SER A 162 8.55 -24.39 16.34
C SER A 162 7.69 -25.05 15.28
N LEU A 163 7.86 -24.64 14.02
CA LEU A 163 6.97 -24.96 12.91
C LEU A 163 7.66 -25.75 11.82
N ASP A 164 6.93 -26.71 11.24
CA ASP A 164 7.34 -27.43 10.03
C ASP A 164 7.05 -26.62 8.77
N PHE A 165 6.00 -25.78 8.79
CA PHE A 165 5.74 -24.85 7.70
C PHE A 165 4.95 -23.60 8.14
N VAL A 166 5.08 -22.52 7.36
CA VAL A 166 4.20 -21.35 7.39
C VAL A 166 3.72 -21.04 5.96
N TRP A 167 2.41 -20.96 5.79
CA TRP A 167 1.78 -20.49 4.58
C TRP A 167 1.20 -19.10 4.78
N PHE A 168 1.69 -18.13 3.99
CA PHE A 168 1.12 -16.79 3.90
C PHE A 168 0.12 -16.73 2.73
N ASP A 169 -1.17 -16.53 3.05
CA ASP A 169 -2.19 -16.24 2.05
C ASP A 169 -2.38 -14.72 1.99
N GLU A 170 -1.81 -14.11 0.97
CA GLU A 170 -1.50 -12.71 0.73
C GLU A 170 -0.26 -12.23 1.50
N GLU A 171 0.22 -11.02 1.14
CA GLU A 171 1.46 -10.44 1.64
C GLU A 171 1.35 -10.03 3.12
N PRO A 172 2.11 -10.66 4.03
CA PRO A 172 2.10 -10.27 5.45
C PRO A 172 2.85 -8.95 5.68
N PRO A 173 2.65 -8.29 6.84
CA PRO A 173 3.59 -7.30 7.36
C PRO A 173 5.00 -7.89 7.53
N GLU A 174 6.02 -7.08 7.27
CA GLU A 174 7.42 -7.52 7.28
C GLU A 174 7.87 -8.08 8.65
N ASP A 175 7.44 -7.46 9.74
CA ASP A 175 7.75 -7.88 11.10
C ASP A 175 7.16 -9.26 11.44
N ILE A 176 5.96 -9.56 10.95
CA ILE A 176 5.32 -10.89 11.09
C ILE A 176 6.05 -11.93 10.24
N TYR A 177 6.43 -11.58 8.99
CA TYR A 177 7.22 -12.46 8.14
C TYR A 177 8.55 -12.84 8.81
N ARG A 178 9.27 -11.85 9.34
CA ARG A 178 10.53 -12.05 10.06
C ARG A 178 10.36 -12.91 11.30
N GLU A 179 9.28 -12.70 12.07
CA GLU A 179 8.96 -13.55 13.23
C GLU A 179 8.70 -15.00 12.81
N CYS A 180 7.87 -15.23 11.79
CA CYS A 180 7.59 -16.57 11.26
C CYS A 180 8.86 -17.26 10.71
N LYS A 181 9.77 -16.51 10.09
CA LYS A 181 11.06 -17.02 9.62
C LYS A 181 11.89 -17.62 10.75
N MET A 182 11.84 -17.01 11.94
CA MET A 182 12.49 -17.57 13.13
C MET A 182 11.84 -18.86 13.64
N ARG A 183 10.49 -19.02 13.43
CA ARG A 183 9.75 -20.20 13.91
C ARG A 183 10.00 -21.48 13.13
N VAL A 184 10.53 -21.39 11.91
CA VAL A 184 10.81 -22.55 11.08
C VAL A 184 12.27 -23.01 11.12
N ILE A 185 13.16 -22.31 11.83
CA ILE A 185 14.61 -22.57 11.82
C ILE A 185 14.93 -23.95 12.40
N ASP A 186 14.47 -24.24 13.60
CA ASP A 186 14.81 -25.44 14.40
C ASP A 186 14.39 -26.73 13.68
N LYS A 187 13.28 -26.70 12.97
CA LYS A 187 12.78 -27.84 12.21
C LYS A 187 13.23 -27.88 10.76
N CYS A 188 14.06 -26.93 10.33
CA CYS A 188 14.34 -26.72 8.92
C CYS A 188 13.03 -26.72 8.10
N GLY A 189 12.02 -26.00 8.60
CA GLY A 189 10.69 -25.93 8.04
C GLY A 189 10.61 -25.06 6.80
N ASP A 190 9.46 -25.07 6.15
CA ASP A 190 9.18 -24.37 4.91
C ASP A 190 8.43 -23.05 5.14
N ILE A 191 8.70 -22.05 4.32
CA ILE A 191 7.85 -20.87 4.17
C ILE A 191 7.32 -20.88 2.74
N PHE A 192 6.03 -20.68 2.58
CA PHE A 192 5.48 -20.44 1.25
C PHE A 192 4.38 -19.38 1.28
N GLY A 193 4.30 -18.62 0.19
CA GLY A 193 3.36 -17.51 0.03
C GLY A 193 2.55 -17.62 -1.26
N THR A 194 1.30 -17.21 -1.17
CA THR A 194 0.37 -17.12 -2.29
C THR A 194 -0.22 -15.72 -2.29
N MET A 195 0.30 -14.79 -3.10
CA MET A 195 -0.09 -13.39 -3.02
C MET A 195 -0.32 -12.73 -4.38
N THR A 196 -1.09 -11.65 -4.34
CA THR A 196 -1.18 -10.69 -5.44
C THR A 196 -0.33 -9.47 -5.09
N PRO A 197 0.67 -9.07 -5.89
CA PRO A 197 1.56 -7.95 -5.56
C PRO A 197 0.88 -6.60 -5.78
N LEU A 198 -0.05 -6.23 -4.89
CA LEU A 198 -0.82 -4.99 -4.96
C LEU A 198 -0.13 -3.80 -4.28
N LYS A 199 0.80 -4.08 -3.36
CA LYS A 199 1.47 -3.05 -2.55
C LYS A 199 2.75 -2.48 -3.21
N GLY A 200 3.07 -2.89 -4.43
CA GLY A 200 4.25 -2.44 -5.16
C GLY A 200 5.55 -3.08 -4.73
N LEU A 201 6.63 -2.29 -4.66
CA LEU A 201 7.98 -2.76 -4.33
C LEU A 201 8.16 -2.80 -2.82
N THR A 202 7.75 -3.89 -2.19
CA THR A 202 7.82 -4.14 -0.75
C THR A 202 9.02 -5.02 -0.41
N PHE A 203 9.17 -5.41 0.89
CA PHE A 203 10.19 -6.36 1.30
C PHE A 203 10.11 -7.70 0.56
N VAL A 204 8.91 -8.13 0.12
CA VAL A 204 8.75 -9.35 -0.69
C VAL A 204 9.38 -9.18 -2.06
N TYR A 205 9.29 -8.00 -2.67
CA TYR A 205 10.01 -7.70 -3.89
C TYR A 205 11.53 -7.83 -3.70
N ASP A 206 12.06 -7.22 -2.63
CA ASP A 206 13.50 -7.21 -2.38
C ASP A 206 14.04 -8.58 -1.92
N GLU A 207 13.42 -9.20 -0.89
CA GLU A 207 13.94 -10.42 -0.27
C GLU A 207 13.59 -11.69 -1.07
N ILE A 208 12.49 -11.71 -1.84
CA ILE A 208 12.03 -12.90 -2.55
C ILE A 208 12.25 -12.76 -4.05
N PHE A 209 11.67 -11.73 -4.68
CA PHE A 209 11.73 -11.61 -6.13
C PHE A 209 13.14 -11.30 -6.64
N LEU A 210 13.79 -10.24 -6.15
CA LEU A 210 15.14 -9.87 -6.57
C LEU A 210 16.20 -10.87 -6.07
N ASN A 211 16.00 -11.43 -4.89
CA ASN A 211 16.99 -12.31 -4.26
C ASN A 211 16.90 -13.77 -4.71
N SER A 212 15.90 -14.17 -5.48
CA SER A 212 15.71 -15.56 -5.94
C SER A 212 16.87 -16.08 -6.80
N GLY A 213 17.55 -15.20 -7.54
CA GLY A 213 18.75 -15.53 -8.31
C GLY A 213 20.01 -15.70 -7.45
N ASN A 214 20.05 -15.11 -6.27
CA ASN A 214 21.22 -15.09 -5.39
C ASN A 214 21.11 -16.07 -4.21
N SER A 215 19.89 -16.47 -3.84
CA SER A 215 19.65 -17.39 -2.72
C SER A 215 19.27 -18.79 -3.23
N PRO A 216 20.00 -19.85 -2.81
CA PRO A 216 19.67 -21.20 -3.19
C PRO A 216 18.34 -21.70 -2.62
N GLU A 217 17.84 -21.06 -1.55
CA GLU A 217 16.64 -21.49 -0.82
C GLU A 217 15.35 -20.79 -1.26
N VAL A 218 15.46 -19.73 -2.07
CA VAL A 218 14.31 -18.93 -2.51
C VAL A 218 13.89 -19.32 -3.93
N TRP A 219 12.58 -19.40 -4.15
CA TRP A 219 11.98 -19.64 -5.45
C TRP A 219 10.64 -18.93 -5.56
N TYR A 220 10.30 -18.48 -6.75
CA TYR A 220 8.97 -17.95 -7.05
C TYR A 220 8.49 -18.39 -8.45
N GLU A 221 7.18 -18.29 -8.65
CA GLU A 221 6.52 -18.50 -9.93
C GLU A 221 5.42 -17.46 -10.10
N PHE A 222 5.23 -17.00 -11.34
CA PHE A 222 4.09 -16.17 -11.70
C PHE A 222 2.95 -17.04 -12.23
N ALA A 223 1.73 -16.77 -11.71
CA ALA A 223 0.51 -17.43 -12.15
C ALA A 223 -0.49 -16.37 -12.64
N GLU A 224 -0.58 -16.21 -13.95
CA GLU A 224 -1.55 -15.28 -14.56
C GLU A 224 -2.92 -15.93 -14.78
N TRP A 225 -3.91 -15.14 -15.16
CA TRP A 225 -5.26 -15.66 -15.43
C TRP A 225 -5.29 -16.73 -16.53
N ALA A 226 -4.46 -16.59 -17.57
CA ALA A 226 -4.38 -17.55 -18.66
C ALA A 226 -3.82 -18.92 -18.23
N ASP A 227 -3.06 -18.98 -17.13
CA ASP A 227 -2.57 -20.23 -16.56
C ASP A 227 -3.66 -21.06 -15.88
N ASN A 228 -4.79 -20.42 -15.52
CA ASN A 228 -5.90 -21.09 -14.87
C ASN A 228 -6.85 -21.71 -15.93
N PRO A 229 -6.85 -23.05 -16.11
CA PRO A 229 -7.61 -23.71 -17.16
C PRO A 229 -9.14 -23.68 -16.92
N PHE A 230 -9.59 -23.16 -15.79
CA PHE A 230 -11.00 -23.04 -15.41
C PHE A 230 -11.60 -21.66 -15.69
N LEU A 231 -10.78 -20.67 -16.10
CA LEU A 231 -11.24 -19.35 -16.53
C LEU A 231 -11.50 -19.34 -18.04
N SER A 232 -12.59 -18.70 -18.45
CA SER A 232 -12.90 -18.53 -19.86
C SER A 232 -12.09 -17.36 -20.46
N GLY A 233 -11.60 -17.51 -21.70
CA GLY A 233 -10.87 -16.45 -22.40
C GLY A 233 -11.71 -15.19 -22.60
N ARG A 234 -13.05 -15.33 -22.74
CA ARG A 234 -13.97 -14.20 -22.87
C ARG A 234 -14.01 -13.36 -21.58
N GLU A 235 -14.19 -13.99 -20.43
CA GLU A 235 -14.19 -13.29 -19.13
C GLU A 235 -12.85 -12.58 -18.87
N ILE A 236 -11.72 -13.21 -19.24
CA ILE A 236 -10.40 -12.59 -19.13
C ILE A 236 -10.32 -11.32 -19.98
N THR A 237 -10.83 -11.37 -21.23
CA THR A 237 -10.82 -10.21 -22.13
C THR A 237 -11.72 -9.09 -21.62
N ASP A 238 -12.93 -9.41 -21.20
CA ASP A 238 -13.91 -8.43 -20.72
C ASP A 238 -13.40 -7.69 -19.47
N LEU A 239 -12.86 -8.41 -18.50
CA LEU A 239 -12.27 -7.83 -17.29
C LEU A 239 -11.03 -6.98 -17.62
N SER A 240 -10.17 -7.46 -18.56
CA SER A 240 -8.94 -6.74 -18.91
C SER A 240 -9.22 -5.41 -19.59
N SER A 241 -10.30 -5.28 -20.34
CA SER A 241 -10.66 -4.04 -21.06
C SER A 241 -11.06 -2.90 -20.12
N SER A 242 -11.47 -3.19 -18.91
CA SER A 242 -11.92 -2.24 -17.89
C SER A 242 -10.83 -1.76 -16.94
N MET A 243 -9.61 -2.33 -17.01
CA MET A 243 -8.52 -2.08 -16.06
C MET A 243 -7.44 -1.17 -16.65
N SER A 244 -6.77 -0.40 -15.79
CA SER A 244 -5.56 0.33 -16.14
C SER A 244 -4.39 -0.64 -16.39
N LYS A 245 -3.31 -0.15 -17.02
CA LYS A 245 -2.13 -0.97 -17.27
C LYS A 245 -1.51 -1.49 -15.96
N GLU A 246 -1.42 -0.65 -14.95
CA GLU A 246 -0.89 -0.97 -13.63
C GLU A 246 -1.75 -2.01 -12.91
N GLU A 247 -3.07 -1.90 -13.01
CA GLU A 247 -3.99 -2.90 -12.47
C GLU A 247 -3.87 -4.24 -13.19
N LEU A 248 -3.69 -4.23 -14.52
CA LEU A 248 -3.45 -5.44 -15.28
C LEU A 248 -2.14 -6.12 -14.86
N ASP A 249 -1.06 -5.37 -14.69
CA ASP A 249 0.22 -5.93 -14.25
C ASP A 249 0.08 -6.68 -12.93
N SER A 250 -0.58 -6.10 -11.95
CA SER A 250 -0.76 -6.73 -10.64
C SER A 250 -1.87 -7.77 -10.62
N ARG A 251 -3.09 -7.42 -11.08
CA ARG A 251 -4.31 -8.24 -10.90
C ARG A 251 -4.47 -9.36 -11.92
N ARG A 252 -3.93 -9.18 -13.12
CA ARG A 252 -3.96 -10.22 -14.17
C ARG A 252 -2.68 -11.03 -14.20
N TYR A 253 -1.54 -10.36 -14.30
CA TYR A 253 -0.24 -11.02 -14.49
C TYR A 253 0.50 -11.36 -13.19
N GLY A 254 0.04 -10.83 -12.05
CA GLY A 254 0.70 -11.04 -10.76
C GLY A 254 2.07 -10.39 -10.66
N ARG A 255 2.36 -9.38 -11.47
CA ARG A 255 3.65 -8.69 -11.52
C ARG A 255 3.73 -7.56 -10.52
N PHE A 256 4.93 -7.33 -10.01
CA PHE A 256 5.22 -6.14 -9.21
C PHE A 256 5.22 -4.89 -10.10
N SER A 257 4.51 -3.86 -9.69
CA SER A 257 4.54 -2.55 -10.34
C SER A 257 5.15 -1.52 -9.40
N ALA A 258 6.09 -0.75 -9.88
CA ALA A 258 6.72 0.32 -9.09
C ALA A 258 5.69 1.38 -8.66
N SER A 259 4.68 1.63 -9.48
CA SER A 259 3.58 2.56 -9.21
C SER A 259 2.45 1.97 -8.36
N SER A 260 2.37 0.64 -8.20
CA SER A 260 1.31 0.05 -7.40
C SER A 260 1.51 0.37 -5.92
N GLY A 261 0.45 0.84 -5.30
CA GLY A 261 0.46 1.30 -3.91
C GLY A 261 1.01 2.72 -3.69
N LEU A 262 1.51 3.42 -4.71
CA LEU A 262 1.84 4.84 -4.60
C LEU A 262 0.58 5.69 -4.48
N VAL A 263 0.66 6.72 -3.62
CA VAL A 263 -0.41 7.72 -3.53
C VAL A 263 -0.39 8.62 -4.77
N TYR A 264 0.78 8.93 -5.32
CA TYR A 264 0.95 9.80 -6.49
C TYR A 264 1.66 9.06 -7.64
N PRO A 265 1.05 8.04 -8.27
CA PRO A 265 1.63 7.34 -9.42
C PRO A 265 1.75 8.24 -10.66
N GLU A 266 1.05 9.39 -10.69
CA GLU A 266 1.10 10.37 -11.76
C GLU A 266 2.39 11.21 -11.75
N PHE A 267 3.20 11.14 -10.68
CA PHE A 267 4.48 11.84 -10.61
C PHE A 267 5.51 11.16 -11.50
N ASP A 268 6.02 11.90 -12.48
CA ASP A 268 7.13 11.49 -13.35
C ASP A 268 8.25 12.53 -13.25
N GLU A 269 9.43 12.08 -12.81
CA GLU A 269 10.60 12.96 -12.64
C GLU A 269 11.02 13.66 -13.93
N ASN A 270 10.88 13.00 -15.08
CA ASN A 270 11.24 13.59 -16.38
C ASN A 270 10.28 14.71 -16.82
N ILE A 271 9.07 14.76 -16.24
CA ILE A 271 8.04 15.75 -16.56
C ILE A 271 7.99 16.82 -15.49
N HIS A 272 7.99 16.41 -14.22
CA HIS A 272 7.68 17.28 -13.10
C HIS A 272 8.92 17.90 -12.43
N VAL A 273 10.13 17.34 -12.66
CA VAL A 273 11.37 17.93 -12.13
C VAL A 273 12.04 18.76 -13.21
N VAL A 274 12.26 20.03 -12.89
CA VAL A 274 12.85 21.00 -13.82
C VAL A 274 14.11 21.61 -13.26
N GLU A 275 15.00 22.09 -14.14
CA GLU A 275 16.18 22.83 -13.71
C GLU A 275 15.76 24.19 -13.15
N PRO A 276 16.44 24.69 -12.10
CA PRO A 276 16.13 25.98 -11.52
C PRO A 276 16.25 27.13 -12.53
N PHE A 277 15.29 28.02 -12.50
CA PHE A 277 15.30 29.28 -13.26
C PHE A 277 14.79 30.42 -12.38
N VAL A 278 14.93 31.65 -12.80
CA VAL A 278 14.39 32.82 -12.09
C VAL A 278 12.95 33.04 -12.51
N PRO A 279 11.96 32.81 -11.61
CA PRO A 279 10.55 33.02 -11.97
C PRO A 279 10.24 34.50 -12.25
N PRO A 280 9.35 34.80 -13.22
CA PRO A 280 8.92 36.16 -13.49
C PRO A 280 8.34 36.86 -12.25
N TYR A 281 8.70 38.13 -12.07
CA TYR A 281 8.27 38.88 -10.88
C TYR A 281 6.74 39.02 -10.76
N GLU A 282 6.01 38.96 -11.86
CA GLU A 282 4.56 39.10 -11.91
C GLU A 282 3.82 37.86 -11.42
N TRP A 283 4.46 36.70 -11.38
CA TRP A 283 3.85 35.47 -10.93
C TRP A 283 3.46 35.56 -9.46
N GLN A 284 2.34 34.95 -9.13
CA GLN A 284 1.89 34.90 -7.75
C GLN A 284 2.81 33.99 -6.93
N CYS A 285 3.20 34.43 -5.74
CA CYS A 285 4.09 33.65 -4.88
C CYS A 285 3.52 33.48 -3.48
N ASN A 286 3.83 32.34 -2.83
CA ASN A 286 3.45 32.02 -1.47
C ASN A 286 4.43 31.00 -0.88
N ILE A 287 4.55 30.97 0.44
CA ILE A 287 5.26 29.89 1.18
C ILE A 287 4.21 29.08 1.89
N SER A 288 4.43 27.78 2.03
CA SER A 288 3.62 26.91 2.86
C SER A 288 4.52 26.17 3.83
N ILE A 289 4.04 25.94 5.06
CA ILE A 289 4.82 25.39 6.18
C ILE A 289 4.02 24.28 6.86
N ASP A 290 4.63 23.09 6.99
CA ASP A 290 4.20 22.04 7.91
C ASP A 290 5.14 22.03 9.13
N PRO A 291 4.69 22.47 10.31
CA PRO A 291 5.56 22.60 11.48
C PRO A 291 5.82 21.24 12.13
N GLY A 292 7.08 20.95 12.43
CA GLY A 292 7.51 19.78 13.19
C GLY A 292 8.61 20.13 14.18
N LEU A 293 8.74 19.37 15.26
CA LEU A 293 9.85 19.47 16.23
C LEU A 293 10.68 18.19 16.20
N ASN A 294 10.09 17.06 16.59
CA ASN A 294 10.73 15.74 16.48
C ASN A 294 10.73 15.26 15.03
N ASN A 295 9.65 15.54 14.31
CA ASN A 295 9.59 15.40 12.85
C ASN A 295 10.15 16.67 12.20
N PRO A 296 10.63 16.60 10.96
CA PRO A 296 11.12 17.76 10.25
C PRO A 296 10.03 18.84 10.08
N LEU A 297 10.39 20.09 10.27
CA LEU A 297 9.63 21.19 9.71
C LEU A 297 9.87 21.22 8.22
N SER A 298 8.80 21.20 7.43
CA SER A 298 8.81 21.33 5.98
C SER A 298 8.31 22.70 5.56
N ALA A 299 9.06 23.41 4.74
CA ALA A 299 8.64 24.67 4.14
C ALA A 299 9.08 24.77 2.68
N HIS A 300 8.15 25.11 1.80
CA HIS A 300 8.40 25.27 0.38
C HIS A 300 7.96 26.63 -0.14
N TRP A 301 8.68 27.13 -1.12
CA TRP A 301 8.43 28.39 -1.84
C TRP A 301 7.76 28.09 -3.16
N TYR A 302 6.59 28.66 -3.39
CA TYR A 302 5.74 28.40 -4.54
C TYR A 302 5.58 29.63 -5.40
N TYR A 303 5.74 29.47 -6.70
CA TYR A 303 5.24 30.41 -7.70
C TYR A 303 4.09 29.79 -8.48
N VAL A 304 3.15 30.63 -8.90
CA VAL A 304 2.01 30.20 -9.74
C VAL A 304 1.94 31.14 -10.93
N ASP A 305 2.02 30.60 -12.15
CA ASP A 305 1.89 31.36 -13.37
C ASP A 305 0.43 31.68 -13.73
N TYR A 306 0.22 32.33 -14.86
CA TYR A 306 -1.11 32.73 -15.32
C TYR A 306 -1.97 31.57 -15.85
N ASP A 307 -1.34 30.47 -16.21
CA ASP A 307 -1.98 29.24 -16.68
C ASP A 307 -2.30 28.27 -15.53
N ASP A 308 -2.09 28.70 -14.28
CA ASP A 308 -2.32 27.93 -13.07
C ASP A 308 -1.30 26.79 -12.88
N ASN A 309 -0.11 26.89 -13.49
CA ASN A 309 0.97 25.97 -13.19
C ASN A 309 1.69 26.38 -11.89
N VAL A 310 2.03 25.41 -11.09
CA VAL A 310 2.67 25.56 -9.77
C VAL A 310 4.13 25.17 -9.89
N TYR A 311 5.02 26.05 -9.44
CA TYR A 311 6.46 25.83 -9.40
C TYR A 311 6.95 25.84 -7.95
N VAL A 312 7.55 24.73 -7.51
CA VAL A 312 8.22 24.63 -6.20
C VAL A 312 9.68 24.97 -6.40
N VAL A 313 10.14 26.11 -5.89
CA VAL A 313 11.43 26.68 -6.27
C VAL A 313 12.51 26.55 -5.20
N ALA A 314 12.14 26.39 -3.94
CA ALA A 314 13.05 26.20 -2.82
C ALA A 314 12.41 25.35 -1.73
N GLU A 315 13.26 24.73 -0.91
CA GLU A 315 12.89 23.82 0.15
C GLU A 315 13.70 24.10 1.42
N HIS A 316 13.03 24.08 2.58
CA HIS A 316 13.65 23.96 3.90
C HIS A 316 13.05 22.78 4.62
N PHE A 317 13.88 21.80 5.01
CA PHE A 317 13.44 20.55 5.61
C PHE A 317 14.44 20.14 6.70
N GLU A 318 14.06 20.33 7.97
CA GLU A 318 14.94 20.05 9.12
C GLU A 318 14.16 19.72 10.38
N ALA A 319 14.65 18.79 11.20
CA ALA A 319 14.08 18.39 12.48
C ALA A 319 14.92 18.86 13.67
N GLY A 320 14.33 18.89 14.88
CA GLY A 320 15.04 19.12 16.14
C GLY A 320 15.49 20.56 16.36
N LYS A 321 14.85 21.53 15.68
CA LYS A 321 15.15 22.96 15.81
C LYS A 321 13.91 23.72 16.29
N ASP A 322 14.14 24.87 16.89
CA ASP A 322 13.07 25.77 17.37
C ASP A 322 12.55 26.71 16.26
N VAL A 323 11.47 27.43 16.57
CA VAL A 323 10.81 28.35 15.63
C VAL A 323 11.74 29.52 15.26
N GLU A 324 12.59 29.96 16.17
CA GLU A 324 13.56 31.04 15.89
C GLU A 324 14.55 30.62 14.81
N TYR A 325 15.14 29.42 14.94
CA TYR A 325 16.03 28.85 13.95
C TYR A 325 15.35 28.74 12.59
N HIS A 326 14.15 28.13 12.55
CA HIS A 326 13.42 27.97 11.30
C HIS A 326 13.05 29.31 10.66
N SER A 327 12.64 30.28 11.46
CA SER A 327 12.32 31.63 10.98
C SER A 327 13.53 32.31 10.35
N ARG A 328 14.72 32.16 10.96
CA ARG A 328 15.97 32.68 10.40
C ARG A 328 16.29 32.00 9.06
N ARG A 329 16.22 30.65 9.00
CA ARG A 329 16.48 29.89 7.76
C ARG A 329 15.50 30.25 6.65
N ILE A 330 14.22 30.38 6.95
CA ILE A 330 13.20 30.81 5.97
C ILE A 330 13.55 32.21 5.41
N LYS A 331 14.02 33.13 6.24
CA LYS A 331 14.44 34.48 5.79
C LYS A 331 15.68 34.42 4.92
N GLU A 332 16.70 33.66 5.32
CA GLU A 332 17.95 33.47 4.57
C GLU A 332 17.66 32.93 3.17
N ILE A 333 16.92 31.81 3.06
CA ILE A 333 16.52 31.24 1.76
C ILE A 333 15.69 32.23 0.93
N SER A 334 14.77 32.94 1.59
CA SER A 334 13.96 33.97 0.91
C SER A 334 14.80 35.10 0.33
N ASP A 335 15.85 35.53 1.05
CA ASP A 335 16.79 36.56 0.57
C ASP A 335 17.68 36.05 -0.57
N GLU A 336 18.16 34.81 -0.47
CA GLU A 336 18.95 34.14 -1.51
C GLU A 336 18.23 34.06 -2.87
N ILE A 337 16.91 33.76 -2.85
CA ILE A 337 16.10 33.64 -4.07
C ILE A 337 15.39 34.94 -4.48
N GLY A 338 15.64 36.05 -3.76
CA GLY A 338 14.99 37.34 -4.03
C GLY A 338 13.48 37.31 -3.78
N TRP A 339 13.02 36.64 -2.72
CA TRP A 339 11.60 36.48 -2.41
C TRP A 339 10.93 37.79 -2.04
N ARG A 340 9.71 37.98 -2.54
CA ARG A 340 8.96 39.20 -2.26
C ARG A 340 8.49 39.29 -0.82
N ARG A 341 8.62 40.47 -0.24
CA ARG A 341 8.10 40.83 1.08
C ARG A 341 6.88 41.73 0.95
N ASP A 342 6.04 41.79 1.98
CA ASP A 342 4.92 42.74 2.03
C ASP A 342 5.41 44.20 2.24
N GLY A 343 4.47 45.13 2.28
CA GLY A 343 4.78 46.57 2.45
C GLY A 343 5.50 46.91 3.77
N ASP A 344 5.46 46.03 4.76
CA ASP A 344 6.14 46.15 6.05
C ASP A 344 7.44 45.31 6.10
N GLY A 345 7.88 44.76 4.98
CA GLY A 345 9.09 43.93 4.88
C GLY A 345 8.94 42.52 5.42
N ARG A 346 7.72 42.02 5.67
CA ARG A 346 7.46 40.71 6.24
C ARG A 346 7.22 39.67 5.16
N ILE A 347 7.51 38.40 5.50
CA ILE A 347 7.23 37.23 4.66
C ILE A 347 5.82 36.71 4.99
N ARG A 348 5.06 36.31 3.97
CA ARG A 348 3.76 35.68 4.13
C ARG A 348 3.82 34.20 3.81
N ALA A 349 3.21 33.36 4.68
CA ALA A 349 3.15 31.93 4.51
C ALA A 349 1.79 31.34 4.90
N LEU A 350 1.45 30.18 4.36
CA LEU A 350 0.42 29.30 4.88
C LEU A 350 1.07 28.40 5.94
N ILE A 351 0.31 27.99 6.95
CA ILE A 351 0.80 27.04 7.96
C ILE A 351 -0.34 26.09 8.37
N ASP A 352 0.01 24.88 8.80
CA ASP A 352 -0.97 23.96 9.37
C ASP A 352 -1.78 24.64 10.49
N SER A 353 -3.09 24.46 10.48
CA SER A 353 -4.02 25.02 11.47
C SER A 353 -3.72 24.57 12.91
N ALA A 354 -3.11 23.38 13.10
CA ALA A 354 -2.68 22.92 14.43
C ALA A 354 -1.62 23.83 15.07
N ALA A 355 -0.83 24.56 14.26
CA ALA A 355 0.16 25.53 14.74
C ALA A 355 -0.44 26.70 15.57
N ASN A 356 -1.76 26.92 15.46
CA ASN A 356 -2.47 27.95 16.23
C ASN A 356 -2.85 27.50 17.65
N GLN A 357 -2.68 26.22 17.97
CA GLN A 357 -3.02 25.68 19.29
C GLN A 357 -1.97 26.09 20.32
N LYS A 358 -2.46 26.55 21.50
CA LYS A 358 -1.64 26.82 22.69
C LYS A 358 -1.61 25.55 23.54
N THR A 359 -0.46 25.22 24.10
CA THR A 359 -0.32 24.13 25.06
C THR A 359 -0.12 24.65 26.46
N LEU A 360 -0.37 23.82 27.47
CA LEU A 360 -0.09 24.18 28.88
C LEU A 360 1.39 24.48 29.15
N ALA A 361 2.28 23.95 28.30
CA ALA A 361 3.73 24.14 28.40
C ALA A 361 4.23 25.38 27.65
N ALA A 362 3.43 25.96 26.73
CA ALA A 362 3.83 27.10 25.91
C ALA A 362 2.74 28.18 25.92
N LEU A 363 3.07 29.35 26.45
CA LEU A 363 2.16 30.51 26.52
C LEU A 363 1.81 31.08 25.14
N LYS A 364 2.67 30.85 24.12
CA LYS A 364 2.51 31.32 22.76
C LYS A 364 2.29 30.13 21.81
N SER A 365 1.44 30.33 20.81
CA SER A 365 1.29 29.37 19.72
C SER A 365 2.47 29.47 18.75
N VAL A 366 2.67 28.43 17.94
CA VAL A 366 3.69 28.43 16.88
C VAL A 366 3.46 29.58 15.87
N THR A 367 2.19 29.90 15.57
CA THR A 367 1.82 31.03 14.71
C THR A 367 2.24 32.38 15.33
N GLU A 368 2.04 32.58 16.64
CA GLU A 368 2.47 33.79 17.32
C GLU A 368 3.99 33.96 17.31
N LEU A 369 4.74 32.85 17.49
CA LEU A 369 6.20 32.87 17.44
C LEU A 369 6.72 33.21 16.04
N PHE A 370 6.18 32.63 14.96
CA PHE A 370 6.55 33.01 13.58
C PHE A 370 6.28 34.49 13.30
N CYS A 371 5.13 35.03 13.78
CA CYS A 371 4.80 36.45 13.63
C CYS A 371 5.80 37.35 14.34
N GLU A 372 6.26 37.02 15.55
CA GLU A 372 7.30 37.75 16.29
C GLU A 372 8.62 37.81 15.52
N HIS A 373 8.93 36.72 14.81
CA HIS A 373 10.11 36.64 13.94
C HIS A 373 9.87 37.20 12.53
N GLY A 374 8.77 37.95 12.29
CA GLY A 374 8.50 38.67 11.03
C GLY A 374 8.02 37.78 9.87
N ILE A 375 7.50 36.61 10.17
CA ILE A 375 6.84 35.72 9.19
C ILE A 375 5.34 35.69 9.53
N LEU A 376 4.53 36.30 8.67
CA LEU A 376 3.07 36.30 8.83
C LEU A 376 2.48 35.01 8.31
N VAL A 377 2.12 34.12 9.21
CA VAL A 377 1.54 32.83 8.87
C VAL A 377 0.01 32.86 8.93
N ASN A 378 -0.62 32.24 7.95
CA ASN A 378 -2.07 32.07 7.89
C ASN A 378 -2.41 30.60 8.18
N PRO A 379 -3.03 30.27 9.34
CA PRO A 379 -3.38 28.90 9.70
C PRO A 379 -4.72 28.43 9.11
N ASN A 380 -5.39 29.26 8.31
CA ASN A 380 -6.66 28.90 7.69
C ASN A 380 -6.42 28.08 6.41
N VAL A 381 -5.99 26.84 6.57
CA VAL A 381 -5.74 25.89 5.48
C VAL A 381 -6.75 24.77 5.49
N ASN A 382 -7.08 24.28 4.28
CA ASN A 382 -7.91 23.09 4.12
C ASN A 382 -7.05 21.82 4.26
N LYS A 383 -7.37 20.98 5.25
CA LYS A 383 -6.63 19.77 5.62
C LYS A 383 -7.31 18.47 5.18
N ASP A 384 -8.40 18.56 4.41
CA ASP A 384 -9.05 17.32 3.96
C ASP A 384 -8.07 16.45 3.15
N LEU A 385 -7.79 15.27 3.71
CA LEU A 385 -6.76 14.38 3.19
C LEU A 385 -7.07 13.88 1.79
N PHE A 386 -8.27 13.35 1.62
CA PHE A 386 -8.64 12.69 0.35
C PHE A 386 -8.90 13.69 -0.78
N SER A 387 -9.59 14.79 -0.48
CA SER A 387 -9.78 15.88 -1.45
C SER A 387 -8.44 16.51 -1.84
N GLY A 388 -7.53 16.66 -0.88
CA GLY A 388 -6.18 17.18 -1.10
C GLY A 388 -5.36 16.25 -1.99
N ILE A 389 -5.36 14.95 -1.71
CA ILE A 389 -4.70 13.93 -2.56
C ILE A 389 -5.27 13.96 -3.97
N ALA A 390 -6.60 13.94 -4.11
CA ALA A 390 -7.25 13.97 -5.42
C ALA A 390 -6.87 15.22 -6.22
N ARG A 391 -6.78 16.37 -5.56
CA ARG A 391 -6.39 17.63 -6.19
C ARG A 391 -4.93 17.66 -6.64
N VAL A 392 -4.00 17.18 -5.83
CA VAL A 392 -2.59 17.06 -6.22
C VAL A 392 -2.43 16.07 -7.38
N LYS A 393 -3.12 14.94 -7.37
CA LYS A 393 -3.16 13.99 -8.50
C LYS A 393 -3.64 14.66 -9.80
N GLU A 394 -4.72 15.44 -9.73
CA GLU A 394 -5.23 16.18 -10.87
C GLU A 394 -4.17 17.12 -11.45
N TYR A 395 -3.44 17.84 -10.59
CA TYR A 395 -2.39 18.75 -11.02
C TYR A 395 -1.19 18.01 -11.63
N LEU A 396 -0.76 16.90 -11.03
CA LEU A 396 0.29 16.05 -11.58
C LEU A 396 -0.13 15.45 -12.93
N LYS A 397 -1.31 14.85 -13.02
CA LYS A 397 -1.85 14.27 -14.27
C LYS A 397 -1.92 15.28 -15.41
N ASN A 398 -2.29 16.52 -15.09
CA ASN A 398 -2.40 17.60 -16.05
C ASN A 398 -1.07 18.33 -16.30
N LYS A 399 0.04 17.85 -15.74
CA LYS A 399 1.40 18.43 -15.86
C LYS A 399 1.44 19.90 -15.43
N ARG A 400 0.83 20.19 -14.28
CA ARG A 400 0.72 21.54 -13.72
C ARG A 400 1.53 21.77 -12.46
N ILE A 401 2.31 20.78 -11.98
CA ILE A 401 3.25 20.91 -10.89
C ILE A 401 4.65 20.70 -11.45
N PHE A 402 5.53 21.67 -11.22
CA PHE A 402 6.94 21.62 -11.56
C PHE A 402 7.77 21.86 -10.30
N ILE A 403 8.77 21.04 -10.08
CA ILE A 403 9.59 21.03 -8.87
C ILE A 403 11.03 21.27 -9.28
N PHE A 404 11.67 22.26 -8.71
CA PHE A 404 13.08 22.48 -8.98
C PHE A 404 13.91 21.33 -8.39
N ARG A 405 14.93 20.92 -9.11
CA ARG A 405 15.79 19.78 -8.77
C ARG A 405 16.44 19.88 -7.37
N ASN A 406 16.56 21.07 -6.82
CA ASN A 406 17.08 21.31 -5.46
C ASN A 406 16.06 20.97 -4.34
N CYS A 407 14.77 20.76 -4.64
CA CYS A 407 13.76 20.34 -3.67
C CYS A 407 13.80 18.81 -3.49
N VAL A 408 14.89 18.31 -2.96
CA VAL A 408 15.23 16.87 -2.94
C VAL A 408 14.32 16.04 -2.02
N ASN A 409 13.83 16.63 -0.91
CA ASN A 409 12.98 15.93 0.04
C ASN A 409 11.56 15.75 -0.52
N LEU A 410 10.99 16.80 -1.12
CA LEU A 410 9.69 16.71 -1.78
C LEU A 410 9.71 15.66 -2.91
N ILE A 411 10.74 15.66 -3.75
CA ILE A 411 10.91 14.67 -4.82
C ILE A 411 11.02 13.25 -4.23
N ARG A 412 11.77 13.07 -3.13
CA ARG A 412 11.90 11.80 -2.44
C ARG A 412 10.57 11.30 -1.89
N GLU A 413 9.81 12.17 -1.22
CA GLU A 413 8.52 11.79 -0.64
C GLU A 413 7.49 11.45 -1.73
N LEU A 414 7.40 12.22 -2.83
CA LEU A 414 6.52 11.91 -3.97
C LEU A 414 6.79 10.52 -4.57
N LYS A 415 8.04 10.09 -4.62
CA LYS A 415 8.44 8.76 -5.11
C LYS A 415 8.11 7.63 -4.14
N ARG A 416 7.94 7.90 -2.85
CA ARG A 416 7.84 6.88 -1.79
C ARG A 416 6.49 6.84 -1.10
N TYR A 417 5.65 7.87 -1.21
CA TYR A 417 4.39 7.95 -0.50
C TYR A 417 3.41 6.88 -0.96
N ARG A 418 3.01 6.01 -0.02
CA ARG A 418 2.23 4.81 -0.31
C ARG A 418 0.98 4.72 0.56
N TRP A 419 -0.02 4.04 0.03
CA TRP A 419 -1.19 3.63 0.80
C TRP A 419 -0.79 2.58 1.85
N SER A 420 -1.38 2.67 3.05
CA SER A 420 -1.33 1.61 4.08
C SER A 420 -2.53 0.66 3.93
N GLU A 421 -2.59 -0.35 4.80
CA GLU A 421 -3.78 -1.20 4.90
C GLU A 421 -4.98 -0.36 5.31
N GLY A 422 -6.10 -0.44 4.56
CA GLY A 422 -7.34 0.31 4.83
C GLY A 422 -7.49 1.62 4.06
N ASP A 423 -6.85 1.75 2.89
CA ASP A 423 -6.98 2.91 1.98
C ASP A 423 -6.64 4.28 2.60
N VAL A 424 -5.83 4.30 3.66
CA VAL A 424 -5.27 5.52 4.25
C VAL A 424 -3.79 5.59 3.91
N PRO A 425 -3.24 6.75 3.51
CA PRO A 425 -1.81 6.87 3.29
C PRO A 425 -0.97 6.57 4.54
N LYS A 426 0.20 5.99 4.34
CA LYS A 426 1.13 5.72 5.43
C LYS A 426 1.65 7.03 6.02
N LYS A 427 1.47 7.25 7.31
CA LYS A 427 1.96 8.44 8.02
C LYS A 427 3.46 8.32 8.37
N THR A 428 4.29 8.28 7.35
CA THR A 428 5.76 8.29 7.48
C THR A 428 6.33 8.99 6.27
N ASP A 429 7.25 9.91 6.48
CA ASP A 429 7.90 10.69 5.41
C ASP A 429 6.87 11.39 4.50
N ASP A 430 5.91 12.14 5.09
CA ASP A 430 4.81 12.79 4.38
C ASP A 430 4.70 14.31 4.63
N HIS A 431 5.69 14.90 5.29
CA HIS A 431 5.67 16.31 5.71
C HIS A 431 5.68 17.29 4.54
N CYS A 432 6.50 17.01 3.51
CA CYS A 432 6.51 17.83 2.28
C CYS A 432 5.19 17.67 1.50
N LEU A 433 4.59 16.50 1.55
CA LEU A 433 3.34 16.20 0.84
C LEU A 433 2.12 16.79 1.55
N ASP A 434 2.13 16.82 2.88
CA ASP A 434 1.10 17.48 3.68
C ASP A 434 1.10 18.97 3.40
N GLU A 435 2.27 19.59 3.41
CA GLU A 435 2.47 21.00 3.12
C GLU A 435 2.09 21.33 1.66
N LEU A 436 2.48 20.52 0.68
CA LEU A 436 2.06 20.67 -0.73
C LEU A 436 0.54 20.63 -0.87
N ARG A 437 -0.14 19.71 -0.16
CA ARG A 437 -1.60 19.61 -0.15
C ARG A 437 -2.25 20.88 0.44
N TYR A 438 -1.72 21.39 1.57
CA TYR A 438 -2.24 22.63 2.16
C TYR A 438 -2.12 23.78 1.20
N PHE A 439 -0.99 23.91 0.49
CA PHE A 439 -0.80 24.93 -0.52
C PHE A 439 -1.81 24.79 -1.66
N ILE A 440 -1.89 23.62 -2.31
CA ILE A 440 -2.78 23.39 -3.46
C ILE A 440 -4.25 23.63 -3.13
N MET A 441 -4.68 23.28 -1.89
CA MET A 441 -6.06 23.41 -1.45
C MET A 441 -6.43 24.84 -0.97
N SER A 442 -5.45 25.59 -0.46
CA SER A 442 -5.72 26.86 0.26
C SER A 442 -5.10 28.09 -0.39
N ARG A 443 -4.33 27.93 -1.48
CA ARG A 443 -3.69 29.04 -2.17
C ARG A 443 -4.70 30.05 -2.70
N PRO A 444 -4.34 31.33 -2.78
CA PRO A 444 -5.18 32.33 -3.42
C PRO A 444 -5.43 32.02 -4.90
N ARG A 445 -6.57 32.43 -5.41
CA ARG A 445 -6.88 32.30 -6.85
C ARG A 445 -5.87 33.07 -7.68
N VAL A 446 -5.51 32.51 -8.85
CA VAL A 446 -4.61 33.15 -9.80
C VAL A 446 -5.20 34.49 -10.27
N LYS A 447 -4.41 35.55 -10.16
CA LYS A 447 -4.78 36.84 -10.71
C LYS A 447 -4.36 36.86 -12.17
N GLN A 448 -5.32 36.93 -13.07
CA GLN A 448 -5.03 37.17 -14.49
C GLN A 448 -4.30 38.50 -14.66
N PRO A 449 -3.36 38.60 -15.63
CA PRO A 449 -2.70 39.85 -15.91
C PRO A 449 -3.79 40.88 -16.32
N GLN A 450 -3.80 42.00 -15.60
CA GLN A 450 -4.64 43.11 -16.05
C GLN A 450 -4.07 43.60 -17.38
N PRO A 451 -4.86 43.68 -18.46
CA PRO A 451 -4.39 44.21 -19.71
C PRO A 451 -3.80 45.59 -19.45
N GLN A 452 -2.54 45.80 -19.92
CA GLN A 452 -1.87 47.09 -19.75
C GLN A 452 -2.76 48.16 -20.41
N MET A 453 -3.37 49.00 -19.57
CA MET A 453 -4.20 50.11 -20.04
C MET A 453 -3.29 51.05 -20.85
N THR A 454 -3.68 51.34 -22.08
CA THR A 454 -3.06 52.39 -22.88
C THR A 454 -3.13 53.74 -22.14
N ALA A 455 -2.25 54.69 -22.45
CA ALA A 455 -2.24 56.00 -21.83
C ALA A 455 -3.65 56.65 -21.89
N VAL A 456 -4.34 56.54 -23.02
CA VAL A 456 -5.70 57.02 -23.24
C VAL A 456 -6.74 56.36 -22.33
N GLN A 457 -6.61 55.03 -22.10
CA GLN A 457 -7.49 54.30 -21.18
C GLN A 457 -7.24 54.66 -19.71
N LYS A 458 -5.97 54.92 -19.33
CA LYS A 458 -5.61 55.42 -17.98
C LYS A 458 -6.21 56.80 -17.72
N ASP A 459 -6.17 57.71 -18.72
CA ASP A 459 -6.76 59.05 -18.60
C ASP A 459 -8.29 59.00 -18.56
N LYS A 460 -8.94 58.17 -19.37
CA LYS A 460 -10.39 57.92 -19.29
C LYS A 460 -10.81 57.38 -17.91
N ALA A 461 -10.07 56.41 -17.35
CA ALA A 461 -10.34 55.86 -16.02
C ALA A 461 -10.14 56.89 -14.91
N ARG A 462 -9.13 57.78 -15.03
CA ARG A 462 -8.86 58.89 -14.11
C ARG A 462 -9.99 59.93 -14.16
N LEU A 463 -10.47 60.25 -15.34
CA LEU A 463 -11.59 61.17 -15.56
C LEU A 463 -12.90 60.60 -14.97
N ALA A 464 -13.20 59.32 -15.24
CA ALA A 464 -14.37 58.64 -14.69
C ALA A 464 -14.39 58.61 -13.15
N ARG A 465 -13.22 58.38 -12.53
CA ARG A 465 -13.07 58.46 -11.08
C ARG A 465 -13.28 59.88 -10.52
N LYS A 466 -12.83 60.91 -11.23
CA LYS A 466 -13.08 62.29 -10.82
C LYS A 466 -14.59 62.62 -10.91
N ILE A 467 -15.25 62.22 -11.98
CA ILE A 467 -16.69 62.44 -12.17
C ILE A 467 -17.52 61.67 -11.11
N SER A 468 -17.16 60.44 -10.76
CA SER A 468 -17.85 59.68 -9.72
C SER A 468 -17.64 60.25 -8.32
N LYS A 469 -16.46 60.82 -8.03
CA LYS A 469 -16.22 61.57 -6.77
C LYS A 469 -17.03 62.86 -6.66
N SER A 470 -17.10 63.67 -7.73
CA SER A 470 -17.90 64.89 -7.75
C SER A 470 -19.40 64.63 -7.63
N ARG A 471 -19.91 63.52 -8.23
CA ARG A 471 -21.32 63.11 -8.05
C ARG A 471 -21.64 62.65 -6.62
N ARG A 472 -20.69 62.01 -5.91
CA ARG A 472 -20.87 61.64 -4.51
C ARG A 472 -20.82 62.82 -3.53
N VAL A 473 -20.13 63.89 -3.92
CA VAL A 473 -20.07 65.15 -3.11
C VAL A 473 -21.32 66.01 -3.35
N ALA A 474 -21.90 65.96 -4.56
CA ALA A 474 -23.13 66.68 -4.88
C ALA A 474 -24.43 66.00 -4.40
N ALA A 475 -24.33 64.75 -3.93
CA ALA A 475 -25.45 63.95 -3.42
C ALA A 475 -25.45 63.88 -1.84
N ARG A 476 -24.56 64.58 -1.20
CA ARG A 476 -24.54 64.88 0.24
C ARG A 476 -24.90 66.35 0.44
#